data_7296b814ee0ba807cdd6354e50ad094c
#
_entry.id   7296b814ee0ba807cdd6354e50ad094c
#
_cell.length_a   1.000
_cell.length_b   1.000
_cell.length_c   1.000
_cell.angle_alpha   90.00
_cell.angle_beta   90.00
_cell.angle_gamma   90.00
#
_symmetry.space_group_name_H-M   'P 1'
#
loop_
_entity.id
_entity.type
_entity.pdbx_description
1 polymer ?
#
loop_
_entity_poly.entity_id
_entity_poly.type
_entity_poly.pdbx_seq_one_letter_code
_entity_poly.pdbx_strand_id
1 'polypeptide(L)'
;MEPKLTRSERETLKAIYRLTAGDASAQTGGLADRLHVSPSTITTTVKRLADRGLAEHELYKGVRLTQAGRRAAVATIRRHRIVERFLSDMLGYKWNEADRLATTFEHDLPQEVEDRIYLALDRPETCPHGFPIPEPETADLPELPPLYDLEPGDVAVVAVPGSTDPEVVSFLDRLGLRPGGRVEVREKHPFDGPMVLSVDGHDRTVGRTVATQVFVQRMKSNGADDP
;
A
#
# COMPACT_ATOMS: atom_id res chain seq x y z
N MET A 1 -1.86 -25.28 -16.09
CA MET A 1 -1.87 -23.83 -16.37
C MET A 1 -3.03 -23.24 -15.58
N GLU A 2 -2.75 -22.55 -14.50
CA GLU A 2 -3.82 -21.91 -13.72
C GLU A 2 -4.59 -20.91 -14.59
N PRO A 3 -5.92 -20.89 -14.52
CA PRO A 3 -6.72 -19.98 -15.31
C PRO A 3 -6.39 -18.54 -14.91
N LYS A 4 -6.07 -17.70 -15.91
CA LYS A 4 -5.71 -16.28 -15.71
C LYS A 4 -6.83 -15.56 -14.94
N LEU A 5 -6.46 -14.80 -13.89
CA LEU A 5 -7.39 -13.96 -13.14
C LEU A 5 -7.91 -12.82 -14.02
N THR A 6 -9.20 -12.58 -13.98
CA THR A 6 -9.81 -11.42 -14.63
C THR A 6 -9.47 -10.14 -13.90
N ARG A 7 -9.63 -8.98 -14.54
CA ARG A 7 -9.45 -7.66 -13.91
C ARG A 7 -10.30 -7.53 -12.63
N SER A 8 -11.59 -7.87 -12.71
CA SER A 8 -12.49 -7.80 -11.56
C SER A 8 -12.03 -8.69 -10.38
N GLU A 9 -11.53 -9.90 -10.67
CA GLU A 9 -10.99 -10.80 -9.64
C GLU A 9 -9.74 -10.21 -8.98
N ARG A 10 -8.81 -9.64 -9.73
CA ARG A 10 -7.60 -9.00 -9.19
C ARG A 10 -7.93 -7.80 -8.30
N GLU A 11 -8.82 -6.91 -8.77
CA GLU A 11 -9.25 -5.76 -7.99
C GLU A 11 -9.97 -6.20 -6.71
N THR A 12 -10.81 -7.23 -6.80
CA THR A 12 -11.50 -7.77 -5.62
C THR A 12 -10.51 -8.40 -4.63
N LEU A 13 -9.51 -9.15 -5.09
CA LEU A 13 -8.44 -9.70 -4.24
C LEU A 13 -7.66 -8.59 -3.52
N LYS A 14 -7.24 -7.54 -4.25
CA LYS A 14 -6.57 -6.36 -3.66
C LYS A 14 -7.45 -5.68 -2.60
N ALA A 15 -8.74 -5.50 -2.89
CA ALA A 15 -9.67 -4.85 -1.99
C ALA A 15 -9.89 -5.68 -0.70
N ILE A 16 -10.10 -6.99 -0.83
CA ILE A 16 -10.22 -7.89 0.33
C ILE A 16 -8.93 -7.82 1.15
N TYR A 17 -7.75 -7.97 0.53
CA TYR A 17 -6.46 -7.91 1.21
C TYR A 17 -6.30 -6.64 2.05
N ARG A 18 -6.65 -5.49 1.48
CA ARG A 18 -6.54 -4.18 2.16
C ARG A 18 -7.56 -3.99 3.31
N LEU A 19 -8.73 -4.63 3.20
CA LEU A 19 -9.78 -4.54 4.22
C LEU A 19 -9.66 -5.59 5.32
N THR A 20 -8.86 -6.64 5.10
CA THR A 20 -8.68 -7.75 6.04
C THR A 20 -7.31 -7.69 6.75
N ALA A 21 -6.77 -6.51 6.98
CA ALA A 21 -5.58 -6.35 7.82
C ALA A 21 -5.84 -6.99 9.20
N GLY A 22 -5.00 -7.96 9.58
CA GLY A 22 -5.24 -8.85 10.72
C GLY A 22 -6.28 -9.94 10.42
N ASP A 23 -6.98 -10.41 11.46
CA ASP A 23 -7.99 -11.49 11.38
C ASP A 23 -9.40 -11.01 10.97
N ALA A 24 -9.57 -9.77 10.58
CA ALA A 24 -10.85 -9.22 10.17
C ALA A 24 -11.36 -9.85 8.86
N SER A 25 -12.66 -9.87 8.65
CA SER A 25 -13.28 -10.25 7.38
C SER A 25 -13.84 -9.02 6.66
N ALA A 26 -13.69 -8.98 5.34
CA ALA A 26 -14.26 -7.91 4.53
C ALA A 26 -15.76 -8.14 4.29
N GLN A 27 -16.58 -7.13 4.58
CA GLN A 27 -18.00 -7.18 4.27
C GLN A 27 -18.24 -6.88 2.79
N THR A 28 -19.16 -7.62 2.15
CA THR A 28 -19.48 -7.45 0.72
C THR A 28 -19.96 -6.05 0.37
N GLY A 29 -20.68 -5.37 1.28
CA GLY A 29 -21.08 -3.97 1.13
C GLY A 29 -19.88 -3.03 1.06
N GLY A 30 -18.94 -3.13 2.00
CA GLY A 30 -17.73 -2.32 2.01
C GLY A 30 -16.84 -2.58 0.78
N LEU A 31 -16.82 -3.81 0.25
CA LEU A 31 -16.14 -4.13 -1.01
C LEU A 31 -16.82 -3.47 -2.22
N ALA A 32 -18.16 -3.49 -2.25
CA ALA A 32 -18.94 -2.87 -3.31
C ALA A 32 -18.72 -1.35 -3.36
N ASP A 33 -18.79 -0.69 -2.21
CA ASP A 33 -18.55 0.74 -2.08
C ASP A 33 -17.12 1.12 -2.52
N ARG A 34 -16.11 0.36 -2.05
CA ARG A 34 -14.71 0.62 -2.37
C ARG A 34 -14.39 0.44 -3.85
N LEU A 35 -15.01 -0.54 -4.50
CA LEU A 35 -14.78 -0.85 -5.92
C LEU A 35 -15.76 -0.13 -6.87
N HIS A 36 -16.69 0.65 -6.31
CA HIS A 36 -17.72 1.37 -7.06
C HIS A 36 -18.53 0.46 -8.01
N VAL A 37 -18.91 -0.71 -7.51
CA VAL A 37 -19.71 -1.70 -8.23
C VAL A 37 -20.94 -2.14 -7.42
N SER A 38 -21.88 -2.84 -8.05
CA SER A 38 -23.05 -3.33 -7.34
C SER A 38 -22.70 -4.47 -6.34
N PRO A 39 -23.43 -4.60 -5.22
CA PRO A 39 -23.27 -5.73 -4.30
C PRO A 39 -23.41 -7.10 -4.97
N SER A 40 -24.27 -7.21 -5.98
CA SER A 40 -24.45 -8.45 -6.75
C SER A 40 -23.21 -8.81 -7.57
N THR A 41 -22.52 -7.80 -8.12
CA THR A 41 -21.24 -7.98 -8.83
C THR A 41 -20.17 -8.54 -7.89
N ILE A 42 -20.06 -7.97 -6.68
CA ILE A 42 -19.12 -8.46 -5.66
C ILE A 42 -19.45 -9.88 -5.25
N THR A 43 -20.71 -10.18 -4.95
CA THR A 43 -21.13 -11.53 -4.55
C THR A 43 -20.76 -12.57 -5.62
N THR A 44 -20.98 -12.24 -6.89
CA THR A 44 -20.63 -13.13 -8.02
C THR A 44 -19.11 -13.31 -8.12
N THR A 45 -18.34 -12.24 -7.96
CA THR A 45 -16.87 -12.30 -8.06
C THR A 45 -16.28 -13.06 -6.88
N VAL A 46 -16.76 -12.81 -5.66
CA VAL A 46 -16.35 -13.53 -4.45
C VAL A 46 -16.63 -15.03 -4.57
N LYS A 47 -17.81 -15.41 -5.10
CA LYS A 47 -18.13 -16.82 -5.34
C LYS A 47 -17.12 -17.47 -6.30
N ARG A 48 -16.79 -16.80 -7.42
CA ARG A 48 -15.77 -17.31 -8.35
C ARG A 48 -14.39 -17.44 -7.71
N LEU A 49 -14.00 -16.49 -6.86
CA LEU A 49 -12.75 -16.59 -6.11
C LEU A 49 -12.76 -17.77 -5.13
N ALA A 50 -13.89 -18.01 -4.46
CA ALA A 50 -14.07 -19.14 -3.56
C ALA A 50 -14.02 -20.48 -4.32
N ASP A 51 -14.71 -20.60 -5.46
CA ASP A 51 -14.68 -21.77 -6.33
C ASP A 51 -13.26 -22.10 -6.83
N ARG A 52 -12.37 -21.09 -6.87
CA ARG A 52 -10.94 -21.22 -7.23
C ARG A 52 -10.03 -21.43 -6.02
N GLY A 53 -10.57 -21.53 -4.82
CA GLY A 53 -9.79 -21.67 -3.59
C GLY A 53 -8.97 -20.45 -3.20
N LEU A 54 -9.32 -19.24 -3.71
CA LEU A 54 -8.62 -17.98 -3.42
C LEU A 54 -9.28 -17.18 -2.29
N ALA A 55 -10.54 -17.46 -2.00
CA ALA A 55 -11.28 -16.80 -0.91
C ALA A 55 -12.15 -17.80 -0.16
N GLU A 56 -12.45 -17.48 1.09
CA GLU A 56 -13.44 -18.14 1.93
C GLU A 56 -14.56 -17.13 2.18
N HIS A 57 -15.79 -17.54 1.86
CA HIS A 57 -16.96 -16.70 2.06
C HIS A 57 -17.94 -17.40 3.00
N GLU A 58 -18.15 -16.83 4.16
CA GLU A 58 -19.17 -17.29 5.11
C GLU A 58 -20.34 -16.31 5.15
N LEU A 59 -21.54 -16.87 5.02
CA LEU A 59 -22.76 -16.06 5.08
C LEU A 59 -22.81 -15.27 6.40
N TYR A 60 -23.05 -13.96 6.31
CA TYR A 60 -23.07 -12.99 7.42
C TYR A 60 -21.73 -12.75 8.12
N LYS A 61 -20.67 -13.51 7.85
CA LYS A 61 -19.34 -13.29 8.45
C LYS A 61 -18.39 -12.53 7.54
N GLY A 62 -18.71 -12.44 6.24
CA GLY A 62 -17.89 -11.73 5.25
C GLY A 62 -16.95 -12.64 4.48
N VAL A 63 -15.91 -12.05 3.92
CA VAL A 63 -14.95 -12.70 3.01
C VAL A 63 -13.56 -12.59 3.58
N ARG A 64 -12.79 -13.69 3.51
CA ARG A 64 -11.35 -13.74 3.81
C ARG A 64 -10.59 -14.33 2.63
N LEU A 65 -9.32 -13.99 2.49
CA LEU A 65 -8.45 -14.64 1.51
C LEU A 65 -7.83 -15.90 2.12
N THR A 66 -7.77 -16.96 1.31
CA THR A 66 -6.89 -18.09 1.59
C THR A 66 -5.43 -17.66 1.44
N GLN A 67 -4.47 -18.50 1.84
CA GLN A 67 -3.06 -18.21 1.60
C GLN A 67 -2.75 -18.06 0.10
N ALA A 68 -3.39 -18.86 -0.77
CA ALA A 68 -3.27 -18.71 -2.23
C ALA A 68 -3.86 -17.38 -2.70
N GLY A 69 -5.01 -16.97 -2.16
CA GLY A 69 -5.63 -15.67 -2.45
C GLY A 69 -4.77 -14.49 -1.99
N ARG A 70 -4.15 -14.60 -0.80
CA ARG A 70 -3.21 -13.57 -0.30
C ARG A 70 -2.01 -13.43 -1.25
N ARG A 71 -1.36 -14.54 -1.64
CA ARG A 71 -0.27 -14.50 -2.63
C ARG A 71 -0.71 -13.86 -3.95
N ALA A 72 -1.87 -14.21 -4.46
CA ALA A 72 -2.40 -13.63 -5.70
C ALA A 72 -2.70 -12.13 -5.58
N ALA A 73 -3.20 -11.68 -4.43
CA ALA A 73 -3.41 -10.27 -4.13
C ALA A 73 -2.07 -9.51 -4.07
N VAL A 74 -1.09 -10.04 -3.34
CA VAL A 74 0.23 -9.43 -3.19
C VAL A 74 0.98 -9.40 -4.52
N ALA A 75 0.90 -10.45 -5.35
CA ALA A 75 1.47 -10.45 -6.70
C ALA A 75 0.85 -9.36 -7.59
N THR A 76 -0.45 -9.10 -7.46
CA THR A 76 -1.10 -8.01 -8.18
C THR A 76 -0.62 -6.65 -7.68
N ILE A 77 -0.45 -6.49 -6.36
CA ILE A 77 0.10 -5.26 -5.76
C ILE A 77 1.56 -5.04 -6.18
N ARG A 78 2.38 -6.10 -6.20
CA ARG A 78 3.76 -6.03 -6.70
C ARG A 78 3.81 -5.50 -8.12
N ARG A 79 3.04 -6.09 -9.02
CA ARG A 79 2.97 -5.68 -10.43
C ARG A 79 2.60 -4.21 -10.57
N HIS A 80 1.58 -3.78 -9.85
CA HIS A 80 1.14 -2.40 -9.82
C HIS A 80 2.29 -1.46 -9.45
N ARG A 81 3.01 -1.74 -8.36
CA ARG A 81 4.13 -0.93 -7.85
C ARG A 81 5.32 -0.87 -8.81
N ILE A 82 5.60 -1.97 -9.50
CA ILE A 82 6.66 -2.01 -10.54
C ILE A 82 6.27 -1.15 -11.74
N VAL A 83 5.00 -1.24 -12.19
CA VAL A 83 4.51 -0.43 -13.31
C VAL A 83 4.48 1.06 -12.95
N GLU A 84 4.03 1.42 -11.75
CA GLU A 84 4.10 2.80 -11.26
C GLU A 84 5.53 3.34 -11.32
N ARG A 85 6.50 2.56 -10.84
CA ARG A 85 7.91 2.94 -10.84
C ARG A 85 8.43 3.14 -12.27
N PHE A 86 8.09 2.23 -13.18
CA PHE A 86 8.43 2.35 -14.59
C PHE A 86 7.86 3.61 -15.25
N LEU A 87 6.58 3.88 -15.02
CA LEU A 87 5.92 5.07 -15.56
C LEU A 87 6.53 6.37 -15.01
N SER A 88 6.89 6.36 -13.73
CA SER A 88 7.50 7.53 -13.10
C SER A 88 8.95 7.76 -13.55
N ASP A 89 9.81 6.74 -13.41
CA ASP A 89 11.26 6.89 -13.56
C ASP A 89 11.70 6.90 -15.03
N MET A 90 11.04 6.10 -15.88
CA MET A 90 11.43 5.94 -17.27
C MET A 90 10.63 6.83 -18.23
N LEU A 91 9.37 7.13 -17.89
CA LEU A 91 8.49 7.90 -18.76
C LEU A 91 8.15 9.30 -18.20
N GLY A 92 8.60 9.63 -16.99
CA GLY A 92 8.48 10.95 -16.39
C GLY A 92 7.06 11.33 -15.94
N TYR A 93 6.16 10.37 -15.79
CA TYR A 93 4.84 10.64 -15.24
C TYR A 93 4.93 11.03 -13.76
N LYS A 94 4.10 11.97 -13.33
CA LYS A 94 3.95 12.27 -11.91
C LYS A 94 3.33 11.08 -11.19
N TRP A 95 3.65 10.90 -9.93
CA TRP A 95 3.23 9.77 -9.11
C TRP A 95 1.72 9.47 -9.16
N ASN A 96 0.87 10.52 -9.10
CA ASN A 96 -0.60 10.39 -9.18
C ASN A 96 -1.10 9.98 -10.58
N GLU A 97 -0.40 10.36 -11.64
CA GLU A 97 -0.69 9.92 -13.01
C GLU A 97 -0.23 8.48 -13.22
N ALA A 98 0.94 8.13 -12.66
CA ALA A 98 1.51 6.79 -12.70
C ALA A 98 0.60 5.77 -12.03
N ASP A 99 0.03 6.06 -10.83
CA ASP A 99 -0.93 5.20 -10.13
C ASP A 99 -2.15 4.87 -11.00
N ARG A 100 -2.78 5.91 -11.55
CA ARG A 100 -3.96 5.74 -12.41
C ARG A 100 -3.66 4.91 -13.66
N LEU A 101 -2.52 5.13 -14.30
CA LEU A 101 -2.09 4.41 -15.49
C LEU A 101 -1.70 2.97 -15.15
N ALA A 102 -0.96 2.75 -14.06
CA ALA A 102 -0.56 1.42 -13.60
C ALA A 102 -1.75 0.49 -13.44
N THR A 103 -2.86 0.99 -12.88
CA THR A 103 -4.12 0.22 -12.77
C THR A 103 -4.65 -0.29 -14.11
N THR A 104 -4.35 0.40 -15.21
CA THR A 104 -4.74 -0.04 -16.55
C THR A 104 -3.77 -1.08 -17.11
N PHE A 105 -2.46 -0.87 -16.93
CA PHE A 105 -1.42 -1.72 -17.48
C PHE A 105 -1.25 -3.06 -16.75
N GLU A 106 -1.42 -3.09 -15.43
CA GLU A 106 -1.12 -4.25 -14.59
C GLU A 106 -1.89 -5.53 -14.97
N HIS A 107 -3.08 -5.37 -15.59
CA HIS A 107 -3.96 -6.50 -15.84
C HIS A 107 -3.52 -7.40 -16.99
N ASP A 108 -2.91 -6.84 -18.00
CA ASP A 108 -2.52 -7.57 -19.22
C ASP A 108 -1.00 -7.70 -19.37
N LEU A 109 -0.22 -7.20 -18.41
CA LEU A 109 1.23 -7.32 -18.43
C LEU A 109 1.66 -8.79 -18.23
N PRO A 110 2.37 -9.40 -19.19
CA PRO A 110 2.95 -10.72 -19.00
C PRO A 110 4.02 -10.71 -17.89
N GLN A 111 4.16 -11.82 -17.17
CA GLN A 111 5.16 -11.94 -16.11
C GLN A 111 6.58 -11.67 -16.61
N GLU A 112 6.94 -12.22 -17.78
CA GLU A 112 8.26 -11.98 -18.40
C GLU A 112 8.54 -10.47 -18.60
N VAL A 113 7.52 -9.69 -18.96
CA VAL A 113 7.67 -8.25 -19.16
C VAL A 113 7.80 -7.54 -17.83
N GLU A 114 7.01 -7.92 -16.82
CA GLU A 114 7.14 -7.42 -15.45
C GLU A 114 8.57 -7.63 -14.92
N ASP A 115 9.12 -8.85 -15.07
CA ASP A 115 10.47 -9.19 -14.60
C ASP A 115 11.54 -8.34 -15.32
N ARG A 116 11.40 -8.11 -16.62
CA ARG A 116 12.32 -7.26 -17.41
C ARG A 116 12.23 -5.79 -16.99
N ILE A 117 11.04 -5.28 -16.73
CA ILE A 117 10.86 -3.92 -16.21
C ILE A 117 11.53 -3.79 -14.84
N TYR A 118 11.31 -4.74 -13.94
CA TYR A 118 11.91 -4.72 -12.60
C TYR A 118 13.45 -4.72 -12.65
N LEU A 119 14.03 -5.52 -13.55
CA LEU A 119 15.47 -5.54 -13.77
C LEU A 119 15.98 -4.24 -14.41
N ALA A 120 15.28 -3.68 -15.38
CA ALA A 120 15.66 -2.43 -16.05
C ALA A 120 15.63 -1.23 -15.09
N LEU A 121 14.84 -1.30 -14.05
CA LEU A 121 14.77 -0.30 -12.96
C LEU A 121 15.80 -0.56 -11.83
N ASP A 122 16.75 -1.48 -12.03
CA ASP A 122 17.74 -1.87 -11.03
C ASP A 122 17.13 -2.40 -9.72
N ARG A 123 16.07 -3.20 -9.84
CA ARG A 123 15.35 -3.85 -8.73
C ARG A 123 14.94 -2.87 -7.62
N PRO A 124 14.07 -1.92 -7.90
CA PRO A 124 13.69 -0.91 -6.92
C PRO A 124 13.02 -1.55 -5.69
N GLU A 125 13.38 -1.07 -4.52
CA GLU A 125 12.80 -1.55 -3.26
C GLU A 125 11.39 -1.00 -3.00
N THR A 126 11.08 0.19 -3.56
CA THR A 126 9.82 0.90 -3.33
C THR A 126 9.22 1.42 -4.64
N CYS A 127 7.90 1.59 -4.66
CA CYS A 127 7.22 2.36 -5.71
C CYS A 127 7.41 3.89 -5.51
N PRO A 128 7.00 4.74 -6.45
CA PRO A 128 7.10 6.21 -6.32
C PRO A 128 6.42 6.76 -5.08
N HIS A 129 5.47 6.03 -4.56
CA HIS A 129 4.77 6.35 -3.31
C HIS A 129 5.51 5.93 -2.04
N GLY A 130 6.68 5.31 -2.11
CA GLY A 130 7.43 4.82 -0.97
C GLY A 130 6.95 3.49 -0.39
N PHE A 131 5.91 2.85 -0.96
CA PHE A 131 5.51 1.52 -0.52
C PHE A 131 6.51 0.46 -1.00
N PRO A 132 6.91 -0.47 -0.11
CA PRO A 132 7.82 -1.55 -0.49
C PRO A 132 7.27 -2.37 -1.66
N ILE A 133 8.09 -2.69 -2.63
CA ILE A 133 7.75 -3.66 -3.68
C ILE A 133 7.95 -5.06 -3.07
N PRO A 134 6.90 -5.85 -2.87
CA PRO A 134 7.01 -7.13 -2.19
C PRO A 134 7.83 -8.13 -3.01
N GLU A 135 8.51 -9.04 -2.35
CA GLU A 135 9.19 -10.16 -3.00
C GLU A 135 8.18 -11.10 -3.69
N PRO A 136 8.59 -11.78 -4.78
CA PRO A 136 7.77 -12.80 -5.40
C PRO A 136 7.32 -13.86 -4.38
N GLU A 137 6.13 -14.44 -4.60
CA GLU A 137 5.57 -15.55 -3.80
C GLU A 137 5.23 -15.20 -2.32
N THR A 138 5.50 -13.98 -1.85
CA THR A 138 5.07 -13.60 -0.51
C THR A 138 3.54 -13.47 -0.43
N ALA A 139 3.00 -13.82 0.72
CA ALA A 139 1.57 -13.66 1.02
C ALA A 139 1.27 -12.40 1.83
N ASP A 140 2.30 -11.78 2.39
CA ASP A 140 2.17 -10.67 3.32
C ASP A 140 3.00 -9.47 2.87
N LEU A 141 2.36 -8.31 2.95
CA LEU A 141 3.06 -7.04 2.76
C LEU A 141 3.69 -6.63 4.10
N PRO A 142 4.84 -5.94 4.08
CA PRO A 142 5.36 -5.29 5.27
C PRO A 142 4.30 -4.35 5.87
N GLU A 143 4.10 -4.44 7.17
CA GLU A 143 3.28 -3.49 7.89
C GLU A 143 3.96 -2.12 7.90
N LEU A 144 3.21 -1.12 7.51
CA LEU A 144 3.62 0.27 7.61
C LEU A 144 2.81 0.90 8.75
N PRO A 145 3.42 1.16 9.90
CA PRO A 145 2.74 1.80 11.00
C PRO A 145 2.38 3.24 10.62
N PRO A 146 1.29 3.79 11.19
CA PRO A 146 1.04 5.22 11.14
C PRO A 146 2.23 6.00 11.74
N LEU A 147 2.50 7.17 11.21
CA LEU A 147 3.53 8.08 11.75
C LEU A 147 3.29 8.37 13.24
N TYR A 148 2.02 8.41 13.65
CA TYR A 148 1.65 8.64 15.05
C TYR A 148 2.09 7.53 16.01
N ASP A 149 2.36 6.32 15.51
CA ASP A 149 2.83 5.18 16.31
C ASP A 149 4.35 5.17 16.52
N LEU A 150 5.04 6.18 16.01
CA LEU A 150 6.46 6.38 16.29
C LEU A 150 6.65 7.10 17.63
N GLU A 151 7.80 6.85 18.24
CA GLU A 151 8.21 7.47 19.50
C GLU A 151 9.38 8.45 19.29
N PRO A 152 9.62 9.39 20.23
CA PRO A 152 10.77 10.29 20.16
C PRO A 152 12.09 9.55 19.94
N GLY A 153 12.87 10.00 18.95
CA GLY A 153 14.10 9.34 18.49
C GLY A 153 13.92 8.36 17.34
N ASP A 154 12.69 7.91 17.04
CA ASP A 154 12.44 7.07 15.87
C ASP A 154 12.72 7.84 14.58
N VAL A 155 13.35 7.14 13.62
CA VAL A 155 13.60 7.62 12.26
C VAL A 155 12.85 6.73 11.29
N ALA A 156 12.19 7.35 10.34
CA ALA A 156 11.43 6.62 9.34
C ALA A 156 11.45 7.33 7.97
N VAL A 157 11.07 6.59 6.95
CA VAL A 157 10.80 7.13 5.61
C VAL A 157 9.28 7.21 5.44
N VAL A 158 8.80 8.35 5.00
CA VAL A 158 7.38 8.54 4.70
C VAL A 158 7.02 7.65 3.52
N ALA A 159 6.09 6.74 3.74
CA ALA A 159 5.30 6.14 2.68
C ALA A 159 4.08 7.03 2.42
N VAL A 160 3.20 6.67 1.51
CA VAL A 160 2.09 7.55 1.10
C VAL A 160 1.15 7.93 2.23
N PRO A 161 0.59 9.15 2.17
CA PRO A 161 -0.61 9.49 2.93
C PRO A 161 -1.74 8.50 2.61
N GLY A 162 -2.41 8.01 3.64
CA GLY A 162 -3.58 7.14 3.49
C GLY A 162 -4.80 7.85 2.88
N SER A 163 -4.61 9.02 2.32
CA SER A 163 -5.64 9.84 1.69
C SER A 163 -5.23 10.18 0.26
N THR A 164 -6.21 10.07 -0.65
CA THR A 164 -6.11 10.58 -2.03
C THR A 164 -6.74 11.97 -2.17
N ASP A 165 -7.19 12.57 -1.07
CA ASP A 165 -7.76 13.90 -1.04
C ASP A 165 -6.68 14.94 -1.42
N PRO A 166 -6.87 15.73 -2.50
CA PRO A 166 -5.90 16.70 -2.95
C PRO A 166 -5.54 17.78 -1.91
N GLU A 167 -6.47 18.12 -1.02
CA GLU A 167 -6.22 19.11 0.05
C GLU A 167 -5.29 18.54 1.11
N VAL A 168 -5.51 17.28 1.50
CA VAL A 168 -4.64 16.56 2.44
C VAL A 168 -3.25 16.38 1.83
N VAL A 169 -3.16 15.92 0.58
CA VAL A 169 -1.89 15.75 -0.13
C VAL A 169 -1.12 17.06 -0.22
N SER A 170 -1.79 18.15 -0.61
CA SER A 170 -1.18 19.49 -0.67
C SER A 170 -0.71 19.99 0.71
N PHE A 171 -1.47 19.69 1.76
CA PHE A 171 -1.08 20.05 3.12
C PHE A 171 0.18 19.30 3.58
N LEU A 172 0.25 17.98 3.34
CA LEU A 172 1.42 17.16 3.65
C LEU A 172 2.65 17.61 2.85
N ASP A 173 2.47 17.96 1.58
CA ASP A 173 3.54 18.49 0.72
C ASP A 173 4.15 19.80 1.30
N ARG A 174 3.30 20.71 1.80
CA ARG A 174 3.76 21.94 2.48
C ARG A 174 4.54 21.67 3.77
N LEU A 175 4.25 20.57 4.46
CA LEU A 175 4.99 20.13 5.64
C LEU A 175 6.31 19.41 5.26
N GLY A 176 6.53 19.10 3.97
CA GLY A 176 7.65 18.30 3.51
C GLY A 176 7.45 16.78 3.73
N LEU A 177 6.27 16.36 4.16
CA LEU A 177 5.91 14.94 4.36
C LEU A 177 5.59 14.29 3.01
N ARG A 178 6.62 14.10 2.22
CA ARG A 178 6.54 13.54 0.86
C ARG A 178 6.95 12.07 0.86
N PRO A 179 6.40 11.26 -0.04
CA PRO A 179 6.85 9.90 -0.25
C PRO A 179 8.37 9.81 -0.45
N GLY A 180 9.02 8.92 0.29
CA GLY A 180 10.48 8.78 0.29
C GLY A 180 11.23 9.79 1.17
N GLY A 181 10.54 10.80 1.73
CA GLY A 181 11.12 11.79 2.65
C GLY A 181 11.47 11.17 4.01
N ARG A 182 12.64 11.51 4.54
CA ARG A 182 13.07 11.08 5.88
C ARG A 182 12.46 11.98 6.93
N VAL A 183 11.92 11.36 7.99
CA VAL A 183 11.40 12.04 9.17
C VAL A 183 12.03 11.47 10.44
N GLU A 184 12.23 12.32 11.44
CA GLU A 184 12.66 11.94 12.77
C GLU A 184 11.69 12.53 13.78
N VAL A 185 11.21 11.74 14.73
CA VAL A 185 10.35 12.23 15.81
C VAL A 185 11.20 12.91 16.86
N ARG A 186 10.99 14.21 17.06
CA ARG A 186 11.66 14.99 18.09
C ARG A 186 10.90 14.92 19.42
N GLU A 187 9.59 15.08 19.34
CA GLU A 187 8.73 15.13 20.52
C GLU A 187 7.33 14.59 20.17
N LYS A 188 6.69 13.98 21.16
CA LYS A 188 5.30 13.54 21.10
C LYS A 188 4.59 14.03 22.35
N HIS A 189 3.64 14.93 22.16
CA HIS A 189 2.92 15.51 23.29
C HIS A 189 1.92 14.52 23.90
N PRO A 190 1.74 14.52 25.22
CA PRO A 190 0.80 13.63 25.90
C PRO A 190 -0.66 13.95 25.53
N PHE A 191 -1.57 13.09 25.98
CA PHE A 191 -3.03 13.24 25.80
C PHE A 191 -3.45 13.35 24.33
N ASP A 192 -2.92 12.47 23.49
CA ASP A 192 -3.18 12.48 22.06
C ASP A 192 -2.79 13.80 21.36
N GLY A 193 -1.82 14.50 21.93
CA GLY A 193 -1.33 15.78 21.45
C GLY A 193 -0.56 15.68 20.11
N PRO A 194 -0.13 16.81 19.57
CA PRO A 194 0.65 16.84 18.34
C PRO A 194 2.04 16.23 18.52
N MET A 195 2.66 15.89 17.39
CA MET A 195 4.05 15.47 17.29
C MET A 195 4.89 16.60 16.71
N VAL A 196 6.13 16.72 17.16
CA VAL A 196 7.16 17.55 16.54
C VAL A 196 8.10 16.61 15.77
N LEU A 197 8.20 16.85 14.48
CA LEU A 197 9.00 16.05 13.54
C LEU A 197 10.13 16.92 12.98
N SER A 198 11.32 16.37 12.85
CA SER A 198 12.36 16.94 11.99
C SER A 198 12.18 16.42 10.58
N VAL A 199 11.90 17.32 9.64
CA VAL A 199 11.73 17.03 8.21
C VAL A 199 12.68 17.94 7.44
N ASP A 200 13.61 17.38 6.67
CA ASP A 200 14.63 18.13 5.93
C ASP A 200 15.38 19.15 6.81
N GLY A 201 15.67 18.77 8.08
CA GLY A 201 16.38 19.61 9.05
C GLY A 201 15.54 20.73 9.69
N HIS A 202 14.24 20.76 9.44
CA HIS A 202 13.32 21.75 10.02
C HIS A 202 12.26 21.08 10.89
N ASP A 203 11.95 21.67 12.02
CA ASP A 203 10.90 21.18 12.91
C ASP A 203 9.51 21.50 12.33
N ARG A 204 8.65 20.50 12.35
CA ARG A 204 7.26 20.56 11.90
C ARG A 204 6.34 19.99 12.95
N THR A 205 5.32 20.73 13.32
CA THR A 205 4.28 20.25 14.23
C THR A 205 3.14 19.64 13.45
N VAL A 206 2.81 18.38 13.75
CA VAL A 206 1.77 17.60 13.06
C VAL A 206 0.77 17.11 14.08
N GLY A 207 -0.50 17.44 13.89
CA GLY A 207 -1.59 16.96 14.75
C GLY A 207 -1.87 15.45 14.54
N ARG A 208 -2.39 14.80 15.59
CA ARG A 208 -2.72 13.36 15.58
C ARG A 208 -3.53 12.94 14.35
N THR A 209 -4.60 13.69 14.03
CA THR A 209 -5.49 13.36 12.90
C THR A 209 -4.72 13.21 11.58
N VAL A 210 -3.70 14.02 11.36
CA VAL A 210 -2.86 13.94 10.16
C VAL A 210 -1.82 12.84 10.31
N ALA A 211 -1.15 12.75 11.47
CA ALA A 211 -0.10 11.77 11.71
C ALA A 211 -0.60 10.31 11.65
N THR A 212 -1.87 10.05 11.99
CA THR A 212 -2.50 8.73 11.85
C THR A 212 -2.83 8.36 10.39
N GLN A 213 -2.85 9.33 9.48
CA GLN A 213 -3.09 9.10 8.05
C GLN A 213 -1.81 9.02 7.22
N VAL A 214 -0.65 9.24 7.82
CA VAL A 214 0.65 9.11 7.16
C VAL A 214 1.27 7.79 7.59
N PHE A 215 1.55 6.92 6.64
CA PHE A 215 2.22 5.64 6.92
C PHE A 215 3.71 5.78 6.65
N VAL A 216 4.51 5.09 7.46
CA VAL A 216 5.97 5.19 7.42
C VAL A 216 6.63 3.83 7.45
N GLN A 217 7.79 3.74 6.83
CA GLN A 217 8.70 2.61 6.99
C GLN A 217 9.75 2.99 8.02
N ARG A 218 9.76 2.30 9.17
CA ARG A 218 10.82 2.50 10.18
C ARG A 218 12.18 2.18 9.56
N MET A 219 13.12 3.09 9.71
CA MET A 219 14.52 2.77 9.41
C MET A 219 15.05 1.92 10.58
N LYS A 220 15.72 0.79 10.25
CA LYS A 220 16.47 0.07 11.28
C LYS A 220 17.48 1.06 11.84
N SER A 221 17.47 1.29 13.15
CA SER A 221 18.60 1.92 13.79
C SER A 221 19.81 1.05 13.44
N ASN A 222 20.81 1.59 12.75
CA ASN A 222 22.10 0.96 12.71
C ASN A 222 22.53 0.86 14.17
N GLY A 223 22.39 -0.35 14.74
CA GLY A 223 22.93 -0.64 16.04
C GLY A 223 24.38 -0.24 15.99
N ALA A 224 24.78 0.67 16.86
CA ALA A 224 26.17 0.81 17.21
C ALA A 224 26.65 -0.60 17.55
N ASP A 225 27.59 -1.10 16.77
CA ASP A 225 28.43 -2.22 17.20
C ASP A 225 28.97 -1.84 18.59
N ASP A 226 28.50 -2.54 19.58
CA ASP A 226 29.02 -2.46 20.93
C ASP A 226 30.41 -3.17 20.91
N PRO A 227 31.43 -2.56 21.46
CA PRO A 227 32.85 -2.98 21.35
C PRO A 227 33.17 -4.32 21.98
#